data_fb9c15cf3c2f2273ef54c44ac2275fcc
#
_entry.id   fb9c15cf3c2f2273ef54c44ac2275fcc
#
_cell.length_a   1.000
_cell.length_b   1.000
_cell.length_c   1.000
_cell.angle_alpha   90.00
_cell.angle_beta   90.00
_cell.angle_gamma   90.00
#
_symmetry.space_group_name_H-M   'P 1'
#
loop_
_entity.id
_entity.type
_entity.pdbx_description
1 polymer ?
#
loop_
_entity_poly.entity_id
_entity_poly.type
_entity_poly.pdbx_seq_one_letter_code
_entity_poly.pdbx_strand_id
1 'polypeptide(L)'
;NEDTGTLMGAVTLPPGTSQDHSEEILARVDSLIASDPAVASRTLISGFSFIGGQGPSYGSFIIKLKDWEDRSMMQNSDIVYGSLFMRAQKIVKDAQVLFFTPPMIPGYSASSDIELNMQDKTGGNLDRFFDISKEYMAALTARPEIKSAQTTFNPNFPQYEIDIDAAACKKAGISPKDILSTLQGYYGGLYASNFNRFGKMYRVMVQADPDLRKNMESMKNIKVKSGNDMAPISQFITMKKVYGPDIISRFNMYTAIKVMVAPADGYTSGQALKAIDEVAKTTLPAGFDYELGGMAREEASTSGSTTALIFLLCFVFVYLLLSAQYESYILPLSVLLSVPFGLMGSFLFVQGWAALGNIPALKMIVGTMSNNIYMQ
;
A
#
# COMPACT_ATOMS: atom_id res chain seq x y z
N ASN A 1 7.67 -4.29 14.77
CA ASN A 1 6.75 -5.20 14.07
C ASN A 1 6.94 -6.60 14.63
N GLU A 2 5.86 -7.29 14.93
CA GLU A 2 5.93 -8.72 15.30
C GLU A 2 6.11 -9.57 14.04
N ASP A 3 6.85 -10.67 14.17
CA ASP A 3 6.99 -11.66 13.12
C ASP A 3 5.71 -12.51 13.03
N THR A 4 4.80 -12.13 12.15
CA THR A 4 3.54 -12.86 11.90
C THR A 4 3.74 -14.10 11.03
N GLY A 5 4.98 -14.40 10.60
CA GLY A 5 5.26 -15.48 9.65
C GLY A 5 4.67 -15.25 8.26
N THR A 6 4.24 -14.02 7.96
CA THR A 6 3.64 -13.67 6.65
C THR A 6 4.34 -12.45 6.07
N LEU A 7 4.72 -12.53 4.81
CA LEU A 7 5.22 -11.42 4.01
C LEU A 7 4.32 -11.20 2.81
N MET A 8 4.22 -9.97 2.38
CA MET A 8 3.53 -9.59 1.16
C MET A 8 4.54 -9.03 0.16
N GLY A 9 4.32 -9.33 -1.12
CA GLY A 9 5.09 -8.79 -2.21
C GLY A 9 4.20 -8.02 -3.16
N ALA A 10 4.68 -6.91 -3.69
CA ALA A 10 4.06 -6.17 -4.76
C ALA A 10 5.06 -6.01 -5.90
N VAL A 11 4.62 -6.32 -7.11
CA VAL A 11 5.40 -6.16 -8.33
C VAL A 11 4.67 -5.15 -9.20
N THR A 12 5.38 -4.10 -9.59
CA THR A 12 4.87 -3.07 -10.48
C THR A 12 5.78 -2.99 -11.69
N LEU A 13 5.23 -3.27 -12.85
CA LEU A 13 5.92 -3.17 -14.13
C LEU A 13 5.68 -1.79 -14.76
N PRO A 14 6.51 -1.40 -15.75
CA PRO A 14 6.28 -0.17 -16.49
C PRO A 14 4.87 -0.13 -17.10
N PRO A 15 4.25 1.04 -17.13
CA PRO A 15 2.94 1.23 -17.75
C PRO A 15 2.89 0.74 -19.19
N GLY A 16 1.82 0.02 -19.55
CA GLY A 16 1.65 -0.53 -20.90
C GLY A 16 2.35 -1.87 -21.14
N THR A 17 2.90 -2.51 -20.10
CA THR A 17 3.42 -3.88 -20.19
C THR A 17 2.29 -4.85 -20.52
N SER A 18 2.56 -5.77 -21.46
CA SER A 18 1.60 -6.83 -21.79
C SER A 18 1.42 -7.82 -20.65
N GLN A 19 0.26 -8.46 -20.57
CA GLN A 19 0.00 -9.45 -19.55
C GLN A 19 0.98 -10.62 -19.61
N ASP A 20 1.30 -11.11 -20.81
CA ASP A 20 2.24 -12.23 -21.00
C ASP A 20 3.63 -11.90 -20.43
N HIS A 21 4.13 -10.67 -20.69
CA HIS A 21 5.42 -10.25 -20.14
C HIS A 21 5.36 -10.06 -18.62
N SER A 22 4.23 -9.56 -18.11
CA SER A 22 4.02 -9.46 -16.66
C SER A 22 4.05 -10.84 -16.00
N GLU A 23 3.37 -11.83 -16.59
CA GLU A 23 3.36 -13.19 -16.09
C GLU A 23 4.77 -13.84 -16.13
N GLU A 24 5.57 -13.56 -17.16
CA GLU A 24 6.97 -14.01 -17.21
C GLU A 24 7.80 -13.43 -16.05
N ILE A 25 7.70 -12.14 -15.80
CA ILE A 25 8.41 -11.49 -14.68
C ILE A 25 7.91 -12.02 -13.34
N LEU A 26 6.60 -12.17 -13.19
CA LEU A 26 6.00 -12.72 -11.97
C LEU A 26 6.46 -14.16 -11.72
N ALA A 27 6.57 -14.99 -12.76
CA ALA A 27 7.11 -16.34 -12.63
C ALA A 27 8.59 -16.37 -12.19
N ARG A 28 9.39 -15.40 -12.64
CA ARG A 28 10.78 -15.24 -12.18
C ARG A 28 10.84 -14.88 -10.69
N VAL A 29 9.99 -13.95 -10.26
CA VAL A 29 9.87 -13.56 -8.83
C VAL A 29 9.35 -14.74 -8.01
N ASP A 30 8.38 -15.49 -8.50
CA ASP A 30 7.85 -16.69 -7.84
C ASP A 30 8.95 -17.75 -7.62
N SER A 31 9.76 -18.00 -8.65
CA SER A 31 10.88 -18.93 -8.56
C SER A 31 11.94 -18.47 -7.56
N LEU A 32 12.18 -17.16 -7.47
CA LEU A 32 13.07 -16.58 -6.47
C LEU A 32 12.54 -16.81 -5.05
N ILE A 33 11.25 -16.54 -4.81
CA ILE A 33 10.60 -16.75 -3.51
C ILE A 33 10.63 -18.24 -3.14
N ALA A 34 10.34 -19.12 -4.10
CA ALA A 34 10.36 -20.58 -3.92
C ALA A 34 11.72 -21.12 -3.49
N SER A 35 12.80 -20.46 -3.91
CA SER A 35 14.17 -20.90 -3.60
C SER A 35 14.60 -20.56 -2.16
N ASP A 36 13.81 -19.81 -1.41
CA ASP A 36 14.14 -19.46 -0.03
C ASP A 36 13.69 -20.57 0.93
N PRO A 37 14.58 -21.13 1.74
CA PRO A 37 14.28 -22.28 2.62
C PRO A 37 13.31 -21.91 3.76
N ALA A 38 13.15 -20.62 4.08
CA ALA A 38 12.22 -20.16 5.10
C ALA A 38 10.76 -20.12 4.63
N VAL A 39 10.52 -20.20 3.32
CA VAL A 39 9.17 -20.12 2.73
C VAL A 39 8.47 -21.48 2.83
N ALA A 40 7.29 -21.52 3.43
CA ALA A 40 6.44 -22.69 3.51
C ALA A 40 5.47 -22.77 2.33
N SER A 41 4.79 -21.65 2.03
CA SER A 41 3.85 -21.56 0.91
C SER A 41 3.82 -20.13 0.35
N ARG A 42 3.36 -20.03 -0.89
CA ARG A 42 3.22 -18.75 -1.57
C ARG A 42 2.01 -18.75 -2.48
N THR A 43 1.39 -17.60 -2.63
CA THR A 43 0.28 -17.38 -3.55
C THR A 43 0.63 -16.20 -4.44
N LEU A 44 0.59 -16.40 -5.74
CA LEU A 44 0.75 -15.37 -6.75
C LEU A 44 -0.63 -14.89 -7.22
N ILE A 45 -0.81 -13.57 -7.29
CA ILE A 45 -1.99 -12.90 -7.82
C ILE A 45 -1.53 -12.02 -8.97
N SER A 46 -1.89 -12.38 -10.20
CA SER A 46 -1.60 -11.59 -11.40
C SER A 46 -2.70 -10.56 -11.64
N GLY A 47 -2.32 -9.35 -12.09
CA GLY A 47 -3.27 -8.29 -12.41
C GLY A 47 -3.76 -7.47 -11.22
N PHE A 48 -3.21 -7.68 -10.03
CA PHE A 48 -3.60 -6.97 -8.82
C PHE A 48 -2.38 -6.65 -7.94
N SER A 49 -2.37 -5.44 -7.37
CA SER A 49 -1.40 -5.05 -6.35
C SER A 49 -2.11 -4.48 -5.13
N PHE A 50 -1.72 -4.93 -3.93
CA PHE A 50 -2.24 -4.40 -2.66
C PHE A 50 -1.97 -2.91 -2.47
N ILE A 51 -0.96 -2.38 -3.14
CA ILE A 51 -0.52 -0.98 -3.04
C ILE A 51 -0.86 -0.21 -4.31
N GLY A 52 -0.62 -0.81 -5.49
CA GLY A 52 -0.69 -0.12 -6.79
C GLY A 52 -2.05 -0.12 -7.46
N GLY A 53 -2.95 -1.06 -7.10
CA GLY A 53 -4.29 -1.18 -7.72
C GLY A 53 -4.44 -2.39 -8.64
N GLN A 54 -5.25 -2.25 -9.69
CA GLN A 54 -5.55 -3.33 -10.65
C GLN A 54 -5.09 -2.96 -12.05
N GLY A 55 -4.56 -3.93 -12.77
CA GLY A 55 -4.15 -3.78 -14.17
C GLY A 55 -3.10 -4.82 -14.59
N PRO A 56 -2.86 -4.99 -15.89
CA PRO A 56 -1.95 -6.01 -16.41
C PRO A 56 -0.48 -5.79 -15.97
N SER A 57 -0.12 -4.59 -15.55
CA SER A 57 1.23 -4.25 -15.09
C SER A 57 1.46 -4.51 -13.59
N TYR A 58 0.52 -5.15 -12.91
CA TYR A 58 0.59 -5.39 -11.48
C TYR A 58 0.59 -6.87 -11.13
N GLY A 59 1.29 -7.22 -10.07
CA GLY A 59 1.24 -8.53 -9.45
C GLY A 59 1.48 -8.45 -7.95
N SER A 60 0.96 -9.42 -7.22
CA SER A 60 1.16 -9.51 -5.78
C SER A 60 1.49 -10.92 -5.34
N PHE A 61 2.19 -11.02 -4.24
CA PHE A 61 2.51 -12.27 -3.58
C PHE A 61 2.05 -12.23 -2.12
N ILE A 62 1.48 -13.34 -1.67
CA ILE A 62 1.29 -13.63 -0.25
C ILE A 62 2.23 -14.78 0.06
N ILE A 63 3.20 -14.55 0.93
CA ILE A 63 4.27 -15.48 1.26
C ILE A 63 4.10 -15.88 2.72
N LYS A 64 3.87 -17.15 2.96
CA LYS A 64 3.83 -17.70 4.31
C LYS A 64 5.17 -18.36 4.61
N LEU A 65 5.81 -17.94 5.68
CA LEU A 65 7.03 -18.53 6.20
C LEU A 65 6.69 -19.78 7.00
N LYS A 66 7.67 -20.64 7.22
CA LYS A 66 7.57 -21.80 8.12
C LYS A 66 7.27 -21.35 9.54
N ASP A 67 6.76 -22.22 10.38
CA ASP A 67 6.52 -21.93 11.78
C ASP A 67 7.85 -21.60 12.49
N TRP A 68 7.78 -20.82 13.58
CA TRP A 68 8.98 -20.32 14.27
C TRP A 68 9.88 -21.44 14.78
N GLU A 69 9.31 -22.58 15.15
CA GLU A 69 10.04 -23.78 15.60
C GLU A 69 10.91 -24.40 14.49
N ASP A 70 10.46 -24.27 13.22
CA ASP A 70 11.13 -24.80 12.02
C ASP A 70 12.07 -23.78 11.37
N ARG A 71 12.17 -22.58 11.93
CA ARG A 71 13.05 -21.51 11.40
C ARG A 71 14.24 -21.29 12.33
N SER A 72 15.42 -21.12 11.73
CA SER A 72 16.61 -20.68 12.46
C SER A 72 16.50 -19.18 12.83
N MET A 73 17.27 -18.70 13.80
CA MET A 73 17.35 -17.27 14.14
C MET A 73 17.72 -16.38 12.95
N MET A 74 18.43 -16.91 11.96
CA MET A 74 18.79 -16.21 10.70
C MET A 74 17.66 -16.20 9.66
N GLN A 75 16.52 -16.81 9.95
CA GLN A 75 15.34 -16.88 9.10
C GLN A 75 14.15 -16.10 9.69
N ASN A 76 14.43 -15.10 10.51
CA ASN A 76 13.43 -14.13 10.97
C ASN A 76 12.85 -13.36 9.76
N SER A 77 11.59 -12.93 9.84
CA SER A 77 10.87 -12.22 8.77
C SER A 77 11.65 -11.04 8.20
N ASP A 78 12.32 -10.25 9.04
CA ASP A 78 13.11 -9.08 8.61
C ASP A 78 14.33 -9.47 7.78
N ILE A 79 15.00 -10.56 8.15
CA ILE A 79 16.17 -11.08 7.43
C ILE A 79 15.73 -11.67 6.09
N VAL A 80 14.65 -12.46 6.09
CA VAL A 80 14.08 -13.04 4.87
C VAL A 80 13.60 -11.94 3.93
N TYR A 81 12.89 -10.93 4.45
CA TYR A 81 12.50 -9.74 3.72
C TYR A 81 13.69 -9.07 3.02
N GLY A 82 14.75 -8.76 3.78
CA GLY A 82 15.96 -8.12 3.25
C GLY A 82 16.67 -8.98 2.20
N SER A 83 16.76 -10.30 2.42
CA SER A 83 17.32 -11.26 1.47
C SER A 83 16.54 -11.32 0.17
N LEU A 84 15.22 -11.47 0.24
CA LEU A 84 14.33 -11.51 -0.93
C LEU A 84 14.40 -10.19 -1.71
N PHE A 85 14.38 -9.05 -1.03
CA PHE A 85 14.49 -7.74 -1.65
C PHE A 85 15.81 -7.57 -2.42
N MET A 86 16.95 -7.87 -1.79
CA MET A 86 18.26 -7.76 -2.41
C MET A 86 18.43 -8.71 -3.61
N ARG A 87 17.87 -9.90 -3.53
CA ARG A 87 17.90 -10.89 -4.61
C ARG A 87 16.98 -10.48 -5.75
N ALA A 88 15.79 -9.97 -5.46
CA ALA A 88 14.86 -9.47 -6.46
C ALA A 88 15.46 -8.32 -7.27
N GLN A 89 16.11 -7.35 -6.63
CA GLN A 89 16.78 -6.22 -7.28
C GLN A 89 17.90 -6.66 -8.26
N LYS A 90 18.54 -7.80 -8.00
CA LYS A 90 19.58 -8.34 -8.90
C LYS A 90 19.00 -9.04 -10.12
N ILE A 91 17.88 -9.73 -9.97
CA ILE A 91 17.29 -10.61 -10.99
C ILE A 91 16.28 -9.87 -11.86
N VAL A 92 15.50 -8.97 -11.25
CA VAL A 92 14.42 -8.24 -11.92
C VAL A 92 14.81 -6.76 -12.05
N LYS A 93 15.17 -6.36 -13.27
CA LYS A 93 15.52 -4.95 -13.56
C LYS A 93 14.39 -4.19 -14.25
N ASP A 94 13.45 -4.93 -14.83
CA ASP A 94 12.37 -4.38 -15.65
C ASP A 94 11.09 -4.16 -14.86
N ALA A 95 11.11 -4.40 -13.54
CA ALA A 95 9.97 -4.17 -12.64
C ALA A 95 10.44 -3.72 -11.26
N GLN A 96 9.60 -2.96 -10.60
CA GLN A 96 9.77 -2.62 -9.19
C GLN A 96 9.18 -3.74 -8.34
N VAL A 97 10.02 -4.41 -7.56
CA VAL A 97 9.62 -5.46 -6.63
C VAL A 97 9.78 -4.93 -5.21
N LEU A 98 8.69 -4.87 -4.48
CA LEU A 98 8.64 -4.47 -3.08
C LEU A 98 8.14 -5.64 -2.24
N PHE A 99 8.79 -5.85 -1.11
CA PHE A 99 8.26 -6.75 -0.08
C PHE A 99 7.90 -5.91 1.15
N PHE A 100 6.91 -6.33 1.89
CA PHE A 100 6.47 -5.65 3.11
C PHE A 100 5.74 -6.63 4.03
N THR A 101 5.66 -6.29 5.30
CA THR A 101 4.88 -7.04 6.28
C THR A 101 3.44 -6.55 6.28
N PRO A 102 2.46 -7.45 6.41
CA PRO A 102 1.07 -7.04 6.57
C PRO A 102 0.90 -6.23 7.86
N PRO A 103 -0.12 -5.37 7.94
CA PRO A 103 -0.40 -4.64 9.15
C PRO A 103 -0.80 -5.60 10.28
N MET A 104 -0.51 -5.26 11.53
CA MET A 104 -0.85 -6.07 12.70
C MET A 104 -2.37 -6.25 12.86
N ILE A 105 -3.14 -5.23 12.50
CA ILE A 105 -4.61 -5.28 12.49
C ILE A 105 -5.08 -5.23 11.03
N PRO A 106 -5.64 -6.33 10.50
CA PRO A 106 -6.15 -6.37 9.14
C PRO A 106 -7.25 -5.33 8.91
N GLY A 107 -7.21 -4.66 7.76
CA GLY A 107 -8.24 -3.70 7.34
C GLY A 107 -7.90 -2.23 7.57
N TYR A 108 -6.89 -1.91 8.37
CA TYR A 108 -6.48 -0.51 8.59
C TYR A 108 -5.54 0.04 7.53
N SER A 109 -4.64 -0.78 7.01
CA SER A 109 -3.66 -0.38 5.98
C SER A 109 -3.30 -1.57 5.09
N ALA A 110 -2.60 -1.32 3.99
CA ALA A 110 -2.04 -2.38 3.14
C ALA A 110 -0.70 -2.91 3.69
N SER A 111 0.05 -2.10 4.42
CA SER A 111 1.34 -2.46 5.03
C SER A 111 1.42 -1.95 6.47
N SER A 112 2.47 -2.36 7.17
CA SER A 112 2.78 -1.86 8.52
C SER A 112 3.38 -0.44 8.53
N ASP A 113 3.63 0.15 7.36
CA ASP A 113 4.18 1.50 7.23
C ASP A 113 3.16 2.58 7.59
N ILE A 114 3.67 3.77 7.89
CA ILE A 114 2.84 4.95 8.12
C ILE A 114 2.24 5.40 6.79
N GLU A 115 0.93 5.39 6.69
CA GLU A 115 0.19 5.86 5.52
C GLU A 115 -0.09 7.35 5.62
N LEU A 116 0.38 8.12 4.62
CA LEU A 116 0.09 9.55 4.47
C LEU A 116 -0.74 9.75 3.21
N ASN A 117 -1.81 10.49 3.34
CA ASN A 117 -2.61 10.97 2.22
C ASN A 117 -2.30 12.45 2.03
N MET A 118 -1.33 12.74 1.14
CA MET A 118 -1.04 14.13 0.75
C MET A 118 -2.21 14.68 -0.04
N GLN A 119 -2.62 15.91 0.25
CA GLN A 119 -3.82 16.52 -0.32
C GLN A 119 -3.47 17.80 -1.07
N ASP A 120 -4.03 17.93 -2.28
CA ASP A 120 -4.11 19.21 -2.99
C ASP A 120 -5.47 19.88 -2.71
N LYS A 121 -5.45 20.93 -1.88
CA LYS A 121 -6.63 21.73 -1.56
C LYS A 121 -6.86 22.88 -2.54
N THR A 122 -5.93 23.06 -3.50
CA THR A 122 -6.02 24.14 -4.51
C THR A 122 -6.82 23.72 -5.74
N GLY A 123 -6.96 22.40 -5.98
CA GLY A 123 -7.58 21.87 -7.19
C GLY A 123 -6.76 22.15 -8.46
N GLY A 124 -5.46 22.35 -8.31
CA GLY A 124 -4.54 22.74 -9.38
C GLY A 124 -4.06 21.57 -10.26
N ASN A 125 -2.90 21.78 -10.90
CA ASN A 125 -2.29 20.83 -11.83
C ASN A 125 -1.68 19.64 -11.06
N LEU A 126 -2.00 18.42 -11.50
CA LEU A 126 -1.49 17.17 -10.92
C LEU A 126 0.02 17.02 -11.05
N ASP A 127 0.65 17.51 -12.12
CA ASP A 127 2.10 17.45 -12.27
C ASP A 127 2.81 18.26 -11.19
N ARG A 128 2.32 19.48 -10.93
CA ARG A 128 2.81 20.32 -9.84
C ARG A 128 2.63 19.64 -8.49
N PHE A 129 1.48 19.01 -8.26
CA PHE A 129 1.23 18.29 -7.02
C PHE A 129 2.19 17.10 -6.85
N PHE A 130 2.46 16.39 -7.93
CA PHE A 130 3.42 15.30 -7.92
C PHE A 130 4.85 15.78 -7.64
N ASP A 131 5.28 16.90 -8.21
CA ASP A 131 6.60 17.46 -7.94
C ASP A 131 6.74 17.88 -6.47
N ILE A 132 5.73 18.54 -5.90
CA ILE A 132 5.69 18.86 -4.45
C ILE A 132 5.76 17.57 -3.62
N SER A 133 5.05 16.52 -4.03
CA SER A 133 5.10 15.23 -3.32
C SER A 133 6.48 14.60 -3.35
N LYS A 134 7.22 14.72 -4.47
CA LYS A 134 8.61 14.25 -4.57
C LYS A 134 9.55 15.02 -3.64
N GLU A 135 9.43 16.35 -3.62
CA GLU A 135 10.22 17.21 -2.74
C GLU A 135 9.97 16.84 -1.27
N TYR A 136 8.71 16.66 -0.91
CA TYR A 136 8.34 16.26 0.44
C TYR A 136 8.88 14.87 0.81
N MET A 137 8.73 13.87 -0.08
CA MET A 137 9.28 12.53 0.14
C MET A 137 10.80 12.52 0.24
N ALA A 138 11.49 13.35 -0.55
CA ALA A 138 12.95 13.51 -0.47
C ALA A 138 13.37 14.13 0.87
N ALA A 139 12.65 15.16 1.33
CA ALA A 139 12.89 15.79 2.64
C ALA A 139 12.61 14.82 3.80
N LEU A 140 11.58 13.98 3.71
CA LEU A 140 11.31 12.92 4.67
C LEU A 140 12.44 11.90 4.73
N THR A 141 12.89 11.42 3.57
CA THR A 141 13.96 10.40 3.50
C THR A 141 15.32 10.93 3.99
N ALA A 142 15.51 12.25 4.02
CA ALA A 142 16.70 12.86 4.58
C ALA A 142 16.73 12.87 6.13
N ARG A 143 15.62 12.54 6.79
CA ARG A 143 15.52 12.48 8.24
C ARG A 143 16.03 11.14 8.78
N PRO A 144 16.79 11.13 9.90
CA PRO A 144 17.31 9.90 10.49
C PRO A 144 16.20 8.97 11.04
N GLU A 145 15.01 9.51 11.36
CA GLU A 145 13.88 8.77 11.88
C GLU A 145 13.14 7.98 10.78
N ILE A 146 13.43 8.25 9.50
CA ILE A 146 12.72 7.72 8.35
C ILE A 146 13.66 6.91 7.46
N LYS A 147 13.31 5.66 7.21
CA LYS A 147 14.07 4.74 6.35
C LYS A 147 13.78 4.98 4.88
N SER A 148 12.51 5.18 4.54
CA SER A 148 12.07 5.44 3.16
C SER A 148 10.69 6.09 3.13
N ALA A 149 10.44 6.91 2.11
CA ALA A 149 9.13 7.43 1.76
C ALA A 149 8.87 7.15 0.28
N GLN A 150 7.76 6.46 -0.03
CA GLN A 150 7.49 5.98 -1.38
C GLN A 150 6.02 6.17 -1.75
N THR A 151 5.77 6.35 -3.05
CA THR A 151 4.41 6.39 -3.60
C THR A 151 4.32 5.49 -4.84
N THR A 152 3.16 4.95 -5.08
CA THR A 152 2.83 4.23 -6.32
C THR A 152 2.17 5.11 -7.37
N PHE A 153 1.91 6.37 -7.06
CA PHE A 153 1.32 7.31 -7.99
C PHE A 153 2.27 7.60 -9.16
N ASN A 154 1.78 7.42 -10.38
CA ASN A 154 2.53 7.70 -11.60
C ASN A 154 1.72 8.66 -12.51
N PRO A 155 2.17 9.89 -12.72
CA PRO A 155 1.51 10.86 -13.59
C PRO A 155 1.75 10.59 -15.08
N ASN A 156 2.72 9.74 -15.43
CA ASN A 156 3.18 9.51 -16.78
C ASN A 156 2.71 8.18 -17.36
N PHE A 157 1.49 7.75 -17.02
CA PHE A 157 0.92 6.56 -17.63
C PHE A 157 0.53 6.84 -19.08
N PRO A 158 1.01 6.05 -20.07
CA PRO A 158 0.68 6.26 -21.46
C PRO A 158 -0.80 5.95 -21.75
N GLN A 159 -1.49 6.90 -22.34
CA GLN A 159 -2.90 6.82 -22.67
C GLN A 159 -3.13 7.27 -24.11
N TYR A 160 -4.27 6.89 -24.69
CA TYR A 160 -4.73 7.40 -25.95
C TYR A 160 -5.98 8.24 -25.72
N GLU A 161 -5.90 9.53 -26.04
CA GLU A 161 -7.05 10.41 -26.09
C GLU A 161 -7.75 10.23 -27.43
N ILE A 162 -9.04 10.01 -27.41
CA ILE A 162 -9.88 9.83 -28.58
C ILE A 162 -10.73 11.09 -28.76
N ASP A 163 -10.51 11.80 -29.84
CA ASP A 163 -11.34 12.93 -30.25
C ASP A 163 -12.30 12.48 -31.35
N ILE A 164 -13.59 12.71 -31.12
CA ILE A 164 -14.67 12.29 -32.03
C ILE A 164 -15.16 13.47 -32.83
N ASP A 165 -15.05 13.41 -34.18
CA ASP A 165 -15.62 14.41 -35.07
C ASP A 165 -17.16 14.26 -35.12
N ALA A 166 -17.82 15.03 -34.24
CA ALA A 166 -19.28 15.03 -34.12
C ALA A 166 -19.97 15.51 -35.43
N ALA A 167 -19.31 16.34 -36.22
CA ALA A 167 -19.86 16.84 -37.49
C ALA A 167 -19.85 15.73 -38.56
N ALA A 168 -18.74 15.01 -38.68
CA ALA A 168 -18.63 13.86 -39.58
C ALA A 168 -19.63 12.75 -39.17
N CYS A 169 -19.75 12.49 -37.88
CA CYS A 169 -20.73 11.50 -37.31
C CYS A 169 -22.16 11.87 -37.71
N LYS A 170 -22.56 13.14 -37.54
CA LYS A 170 -23.90 13.62 -37.87
C LYS A 170 -24.20 13.49 -39.38
N LYS A 171 -23.24 13.79 -40.25
CA LYS A 171 -23.37 13.62 -41.69
C LYS A 171 -23.56 12.17 -42.11
N ALA A 172 -22.91 11.25 -41.41
CA ALA A 172 -23.02 9.80 -41.63
C ALA A 172 -24.20 9.13 -40.90
N GLY A 173 -25.00 9.88 -40.12
CA GLY A 173 -26.10 9.35 -39.34
C GLY A 173 -25.67 8.45 -38.18
N ILE A 174 -24.44 8.63 -37.67
CA ILE A 174 -23.85 7.85 -36.60
C ILE A 174 -23.88 8.66 -35.30
N SER A 175 -24.27 8.04 -34.19
CA SER A 175 -24.17 8.66 -32.88
C SER A 175 -22.75 8.52 -32.31
N PRO A 176 -22.16 9.57 -31.70
CA PRO A 176 -20.93 9.43 -30.93
C PRO A 176 -21.01 8.31 -29.87
N LYS A 177 -22.19 8.05 -29.31
CA LYS A 177 -22.44 6.95 -28.39
C LYS A 177 -22.19 5.59 -29.03
N ASP A 178 -22.55 5.40 -30.29
CA ASP A 178 -22.37 4.12 -31.00
C ASP A 178 -20.87 3.86 -31.24
N ILE A 179 -20.09 4.92 -31.51
CA ILE A 179 -18.64 4.84 -31.62
C ILE A 179 -18.03 4.41 -30.28
N LEU A 180 -18.38 5.08 -29.18
CA LEU A 180 -17.87 4.78 -27.86
C LEU A 180 -18.25 3.36 -27.41
N SER A 181 -19.50 2.93 -27.64
CA SER A 181 -19.93 1.58 -27.27
C SER A 181 -19.24 0.49 -28.10
N THR A 182 -18.95 0.78 -29.38
CA THR A 182 -18.16 -0.12 -30.24
C THR A 182 -16.75 -0.24 -29.72
N LEU A 183 -16.08 0.88 -29.42
CA LEU A 183 -14.73 0.88 -28.84
C LEU A 183 -14.69 0.20 -27.47
N GLN A 184 -15.71 0.42 -26.63
CA GLN A 184 -15.84 -0.28 -25.36
C GLN A 184 -15.90 -1.80 -25.57
N GLY A 185 -16.70 -2.27 -26.50
CA GLY A 185 -16.78 -3.71 -26.81
C GLY A 185 -15.47 -4.30 -27.29
N TYR A 186 -14.72 -3.55 -28.12
CA TYR A 186 -13.43 -4.02 -28.64
C TYR A 186 -12.32 -4.00 -27.59
N TYR A 187 -12.13 -2.89 -26.85
CA TYR A 187 -11.00 -2.67 -25.96
C TYR A 187 -11.32 -2.96 -24.50
N GLY A 188 -12.46 -2.48 -23.99
CA GLY A 188 -12.85 -2.59 -22.60
C GLY A 188 -13.55 -3.89 -22.23
N GLY A 189 -14.14 -4.54 -23.23
CA GLY A 189 -15.04 -5.66 -23.04
C GLY A 189 -16.46 -5.24 -22.65
N LEU A 190 -17.44 -5.93 -23.22
CA LEU A 190 -18.86 -5.75 -22.94
C LEU A 190 -19.35 -6.87 -22.03
N TYR A 191 -19.88 -6.50 -20.89
CA TYR A 191 -20.59 -7.44 -20.04
C TYR A 191 -21.94 -7.80 -20.69
N ALA A 192 -22.08 -9.05 -21.12
CA ALA A 192 -23.27 -9.51 -21.87
C ALA A 192 -24.30 -10.17 -20.94
N SER A 193 -23.89 -11.09 -20.08
CA SER A 193 -24.79 -11.83 -19.18
C SER A 193 -24.02 -12.58 -18.08
N ASN A 194 -24.77 -13.30 -17.25
CA ASN A 194 -24.24 -14.29 -16.31
C ASN A 194 -24.74 -15.67 -16.66
N PHE A 195 -23.98 -16.71 -16.33
CA PHE A 195 -24.46 -18.08 -16.28
C PHE A 195 -24.02 -18.76 -14.98
N ASN A 196 -24.84 -19.69 -14.51
CA ASN A 196 -24.55 -20.47 -13.32
C ASN A 196 -24.02 -21.84 -13.72
N ARG A 197 -22.86 -22.25 -13.17
CA ARG A 197 -22.32 -23.59 -13.37
C ARG A 197 -21.55 -24.01 -12.11
N PHE A 198 -21.68 -25.25 -11.72
CA PHE A 198 -21.03 -25.81 -10.51
C PHE A 198 -21.32 -25.01 -9.22
N GLY A 199 -22.55 -24.49 -9.08
CA GLY A 199 -22.92 -23.69 -7.91
C GLY A 199 -22.30 -22.29 -7.83
N LYS A 200 -21.60 -21.85 -8.89
CA LYS A 200 -20.99 -20.52 -8.99
C LYS A 200 -21.58 -19.75 -10.17
N MET A 201 -21.66 -18.43 -10.00
CA MET A 201 -22.05 -17.51 -11.05
C MET A 201 -20.81 -17.00 -11.81
N TYR A 202 -20.84 -17.16 -13.13
CA TYR A 202 -19.79 -16.68 -14.03
C TYR A 202 -20.31 -15.55 -14.90
N ARG A 203 -19.48 -14.52 -15.09
CA ARG A 203 -19.75 -13.39 -15.97
C ARG A 203 -19.36 -13.73 -17.40
N VAL A 204 -20.21 -13.40 -18.35
CA VAL A 204 -19.91 -13.49 -19.78
C VAL A 204 -19.45 -12.11 -20.27
N MET A 205 -18.19 -12.03 -20.63
CA MET A 205 -17.59 -10.82 -21.21
C MET A 205 -17.33 -11.06 -22.70
N VAL A 206 -17.75 -10.11 -23.53
CA VAL A 206 -17.48 -10.13 -24.98
C VAL A 206 -16.45 -9.06 -25.28
N GLN A 207 -15.35 -9.46 -25.85
CA GLN A 207 -14.22 -8.57 -26.18
C GLN A 207 -13.58 -9.02 -27.50
N ALA A 208 -12.97 -8.12 -28.22
CA ALA A 208 -12.23 -8.48 -29.41
C ALA A 208 -11.02 -9.35 -29.09
N ASP A 209 -10.65 -10.21 -30.03
CA ASP A 209 -9.44 -11.01 -29.95
C ASP A 209 -8.21 -10.12 -29.72
N PRO A 210 -7.22 -10.53 -28.90
CA PRO A 210 -6.00 -9.77 -28.64
C PRO A 210 -5.30 -9.27 -29.92
N ASP A 211 -5.26 -10.08 -30.96
CA ASP A 211 -4.63 -9.69 -32.24
C ASP A 211 -5.32 -8.52 -32.95
N LEU A 212 -6.61 -8.33 -32.70
CA LEU A 212 -7.39 -7.22 -33.27
C LEU A 212 -7.34 -5.93 -32.47
N ARG A 213 -6.67 -5.91 -31.31
CA ARG A 213 -6.63 -4.74 -30.39
C ARG A 213 -5.25 -4.39 -29.86
N LYS A 214 -4.17 -4.99 -30.39
CA LYS A 214 -2.81 -4.81 -29.83
C LYS A 214 -2.10 -3.52 -30.24
N ASN A 215 -2.54 -2.85 -31.31
CA ASN A 215 -1.91 -1.61 -31.77
C ASN A 215 -2.92 -0.61 -32.38
N MET A 216 -2.50 0.63 -32.62
CA MET A 216 -3.32 1.67 -33.26
C MET A 216 -3.79 1.29 -34.67
N GLU A 217 -3.02 0.49 -35.39
CA GLU A 217 -3.38 0.12 -36.76
C GLU A 217 -4.56 -0.83 -36.80
N SER A 218 -4.70 -1.69 -35.81
CA SER A 218 -5.86 -2.59 -35.71
C SER A 218 -7.18 -1.84 -35.57
N MET A 219 -7.16 -0.60 -35.06
CA MET A 219 -8.34 0.24 -34.98
C MET A 219 -8.90 0.63 -36.36
N LYS A 220 -8.08 0.72 -37.41
CA LYS A 220 -8.54 1.00 -38.77
C LYS A 220 -9.49 -0.07 -39.29
N ASN A 221 -9.43 -1.28 -38.75
CA ASN A 221 -10.27 -2.41 -39.12
C ASN A 221 -11.63 -2.43 -38.38
N ILE A 222 -11.79 -1.62 -37.35
CA ILE A 222 -13.04 -1.54 -36.59
C ILE A 222 -14.07 -0.77 -37.42
N LYS A 223 -15.25 -1.34 -37.54
CA LYS A 223 -16.37 -0.74 -38.28
C LYS A 223 -17.52 -0.42 -37.33
N VAL A 224 -18.19 0.70 -37.59
CA VAL A 224 -19.40 1.13 -36.90
C VAL A 224 -20.57 1.14 -37.90
N LYS A 225 -21.76 0.86 -37.42
CA LYS A 225 -22.97 0.83 -38.26
C LYS A 225 -23.39 2.25 -38.63
N SER A 226 -23.50 2.50 -39.92
CA SER A 226 -23.97 3.78 -40.52
C SER A 226 -25.22 3.48 -41.37
N GLY A 227 -26.42 3.67 -40.82
CA GLY A 227 -27.63 3.29 -41.48
C GLY A 227 -27.68 1.78 -41.77
N ASN A 228 -27.68 1.38 -43.04
CA ASN A 228 -27.61 0.00 -43.51
C ASN A 228 -26.19 -0.49 -43.83
N ASP A 229 -25.24 0.40 -43.85
CA ASP A 229 -23.85 0.10 -44.18
C ASP A 229 -22.91 0.11 -42.96
N MET A 230 -21.70 -0.37 -43.17
CA MET A 230 -20.64 -0.37 -42.18
C MET A 230 -19.52 0.58 -42.57
N ALA A 231 -19.22 1.59 -41.76
CA ALA A 231 -18.16 2.55 -41.99
C ALA A 231 -16.98 2.30 -41.07
N PRO A 232 -15.72 2.48 -41.54
CA PRO A 232 -14.53 2.41 -40.71
C PRO A 232 -14.56 3.49 -39.62
N ILE A 233 -14.32 3.13 -38.37
CA ILE A 233 -14.37 4.05 -37.23
C ILE A 233 -13.30 5.16 -37.35
N SER A 234 -12.18 4.87 -38.00
CA SER A 234 -11.07 5.82 -38.25
C SER A 234 -11.45 7.06 -39.04
N GLN A 235 -12.60 7.07 -39.72
CA GLN A 235 -13.13 8.26 -40.40
C GLN A 235 -13.76 9.28 -39.44
N PHE A 236 -14.10 8.88 -38.24
CA PHE A 236 -14.86 9.66 -37.26
C PHE A 236 -14.06 10.01 -36.01
N ILE A 237 -12.87 9.44 -35.87
CA ILE A 237 -12.05 9.63 -34.65
C ILE A 237 -10.62 10.02 -35.03
N THR A 238 -10.03 10.85 -34.16
CA THR A 238 -8.59 11.12 -34.14
C THR A 238 -8.03 10.66 -32.82
N MET A 239 -6.89 9.99 -32.84
CA MET A 239 -6.21 9.52 -31.64
C MET A 239 -4.89 10.24 -31.44
N LYS A 240 -4.67 10.65 -30.20
CA LYS A 240 -3.40 11.24 -29.75
C LYS A 240 -2.85 10.44 -28.59
N LYS A 241 -1.56 10.14 -28.63
CA LYS A 241 -0.87 9.59 -27.49
C LYS A 241 -0.63 10.71 -26.47
N VAL A 242 -1.15 10.53 -25.27
CA VAL A 242 -1.00 11.46 -24.15
C VAL A 242 -0.44 10.71 -22.94
N TYR A 243 0.07 11.46 -21.97
CA TYR A 243 0.52 10.92 -20.71
C TYR A 243 -0.33 11.54 -19.60
N GLY A 244 -0.77 10.74 -18.67
CA GLY A 244 -1.60 11.18 -17.55
C GLY A 244 -1.59 10.16 -16.44
N PRO A 245 -2.16 10.44 -15.28
CA PRO A 245 -2.27 9.48 -14.20
C PRO A 245 -3.23 8.34 -14.57
N ASP A 246 -2.87 7.12 -14.18
CA ASP A 246 -3.75 5.95 -14.32
C ASP A 246 -4.95 6.06 -13.38
N ILE A 247 -4.69 6.42 -12.12
CA ILE A 247 -5.69 6.56 -11.07
C ILE A 247 -5.52 7.90 -10.37
N ILE A 248 -6.60 8.65 -10.23
CA ILE A 248 -6.68 9.86 -9.39
C ILE A 248 -7.47 9.50 -8.14
N SER A 249 -6.77 9.38 -7.02
CA SER A 249 -7.37 9.13 -5.73
C SER A 249 -7.83 10.44 -5.07
N ARG A 250 -8.88 10.35 -4.25
CA ARG A 250 -9.33 11.45 -3.41
C ARG A 250 -9.47 10.98 -1.97
N PHE A 251 -9.06 11.85 -1.06
CA PHE A 251 -9.21 11.65 0.37
C PHE A 251 -9.86 12.88 0.98
N ASN A 252 -10.95 12.69 1.71
CA ASN A 252 -11.77 13.79 2.25
C ASN A 252 -12.12 14.85 1.19
N MET A 253 -12.54 14.42 0.01
CA MET A 253 -12.94 15.26 -1.15
C MET A 253 -11.78 15.95 -1.89
N TYR A 254 -10.58 16.00 -1.35
CA TYR A 254 -9.40 16.57 -2.02
C TYR A 254 -8.67 15.53 -2.86
N THR A 255 -8.06 15.96 -3.94
CA THR A 255 -7.15 15.11 -4.71
C THR A 255 -5.98 14.72 -3.83
N ALA A 256 -5.69 13.42 -3.76
CA ALA A 256 -4.70 12.90 -2.83
C ALA A 256 -3.70 11.96 -3.50
N ILE A 257 -2.45 12.04 -3.05
CA ILE A 257 -1.38 11.09 -3.37
C ILE A 257 -1.05 10.33 -2.09
N LYS A 258 -1.18 9.00 -2.17
CA LYS A 258 -0.82 8.12 -1.07
C LYS A 258 0.69 7.94 -1.01
N VAL A 259 1.29 8.21 0.15
CA VAL A 259 2.71 8.01 0.44
C VAL A 259 2.83 7.05 1.61
N MET A 260 3.66 6.03 1.45
CA MET A 260 4.00 5.07 2.50
C MET A 260 5.36 5.44 3.07
N VAL A 261 5.42 5.61 4.38
CA VAL A 261 6.63 6.03 5.10
C VAL A 261 7.04 4.93 6.08
N ALA A 262 8.20 4.35 5.85
CA ALA A 262 8.78 3.35 6.73
C ALA A 262 9.65 4.05 7.79
N PRO A 263 9.39 3.84 9.10
CA PRO A 263 10.27 4.30 10.16
C PRO A 263 11.64 3.63 10.07
N ALA A 264 12.70 4.35 10.47
CA ALA A 264 14.04 3.79 10.53
C ALA A 264 14.20 2.85 11.73
N ASP A 265 15.11 1.88 11.60
CA ASP A 265 15.38 0.90 12.65
C ASP A 265 15.87 1.62 13.93
N GLY A 266 15.25 1.29 15.06
CA GLY A 266 15.56 1.91 16.36
C GLY A 266 14.74 3.18 16.68
N TYR A 267 13.89 3.64 15.78
CA TYR A 267 12.95 4.74 16.02
C TYR A 267 11.52 4.22 16.20
N THR A 268 10.75 4.92 17.03
CA THR A 268 9.35 4.61 17.25
C THR A 268 8.45 5.28 16.20
N SER A 269 7.24 4.74 15.98
CA SER A 269 6.22 5.36 15.12
C SER A 269 5.92 6.82 15.52
N GLY A 270 5.85 7.10 16.84
CA GLY A 270 5.62 8.44 17.34
C GLY A 270 6.74 9.44 17.01
N GLN A 271 8.01 8.99 16.98
CA GLN A 271 9.13 9.82 16.55
C GLN A 271 9.07 10.08 15.04
N ALA A 272 8.74 9.08 14.25
CA ALA A 272 8.54 9.23 12.82
C ALA A 272 7.36 10.17 12.49
N LEU A 273 6.23 10.06 13.20
CA LEU A 273 5.08 10.97 13.06
C LEU A 273 5.45 12.42 13.37
N LYS A 274 6.26 12.63 14.41
CA LYS A 274 6.77 13.98 14.75
C LYS A 274 7.68 14.54 13.66
N ALA A 275 8.58 13.72 13.12
CA ALA A 275 9.45 14.12 12.01
C ALA A 275 8.63 14.45 10.75
N ILE A 276 7.58 13.69 10.46
CA ILE A 276 6.64 13.95 9.35
C ILE A 276 5.99 15.32 9.50
N ASP A 277 5.48 15.64 10.69
CA ASP A 277 4.83 16.94 10.97
C ASP A 277 5.83 18.12 10.86
N GLU A 278 7.05 17.97 11.37
CA GLU A 278 8.11 18.98 11.25
C GLU A 278 8.49 19.26 9.79
N VAL A 279 8.69 18.20 8.99
CA VAL A 279 9.00 18.34 7.55
C VAL A 279 7.83 18.94 6.80
N ALA A 280 6.59 18.54 7.10
CA ALA A 280 5.41 19.11 6.45
C ALA A 280 5.31 20.62 6.64
N LYS A 281 5.54 21.11 7.85
CA LYS A 281 5.52 22.57 8.16
C LYS A 281 6.57 23.38 7.41
N THR A 282 7.68 22.76 7.04
CA THR A 282 8.80 23.44 6.36
C THR A 282 8.78 23.30 4.86
N THR A 283 8.21 22.20 4.33
CA THR A 283 8.34 21.83 2.92
C THR A 283 7.03 22.02 2.13
N LEU A 284 5.86 21.82 2.78
CA LEU A 284 4.60 21.94 2.06
C LEU A 284 4.19 23.40 1.87
N PRO A 285 3.97 23.85 0.61
CA PRO A 285 3.49 25.21 0.35
C PRO A 285 2.01 25.35 0.73
N ALA A 286 1.56 26.59 0.86
CA ALA A 286 0.16 26.91 1.17
C ALA A 286 -0.80 26.24 0.16
N GLY A 287 -1.86 25.61 0.66
CA GLY A 287 -2.83 24.87 -0.15
C GLY A 287 -2.51 23.40 -0.32
N PHE A 288 -1.36 22.93 0.14
CA PHE A 288 -1.02 21.52 0.21
C PHE A 288 -0.91 21.08 1.68
N ASP A 289 -1.42 19.90 1.97
CA ASP A 289 -1.45 19.37 3.32
C ASP A 289 -1.34 17.84 3.29
N TYR A 290 -1.31 17.20 4.43
CA TYR A 290 -1.36 15.76 4.53
C TYR A 290 -2.33 15.33 5.63
N GLU A 291 -2.93 14.16 5.47
CA GLU A 291 -3.66 13.48 6.53
C GLU A 291 -3.11 12.07 6.73
N LEU A 292 -3.06 11.66 7.98
CA LEU A 292 -2.68 10.31 8.34
C LEU A 292 -3.80 9.33 7.97
N GLY A 293 -3.40 8.18 7.43
CA GLY A 293 -4.28 7.05 7.17
C GLY A 293 -3.99 5.87 8.11
N GLY A 294 -4.83 4.84 8.02
CA GLY A 294 -4.62 3.58 8.71
C GLY A 294 -4.42 3.70 10.22
N MET A 295 -3.54 2.85 10.76
CA MET A 295 -3.22 2.83 12.19
C MET A 295 -2.58 4.13 12.69
N ALA A 296 -1.80 4.80 11.86
CA ALA A 296 -1.14 6.05 12.23
C ALA A 296 -2.13 7.17 12.61
N ARG A 297 -3.30 7.18 11.97
CA ARG A 297 -4.39 8.09 12.30
C ARG A 297 -4.94 7.83 13.71
N GLU A 298 -5.16 6.56 14.04
CA GLU A 298 -5.65 6.17 15.38
C GLU A 298 -4.60 6.47 16.45
N GLU A 299 -3.33 6.18 16.18
CA GLU A 299 -2.23 6.50 17.08
C GLU A 299 -2.11 8.00 17.34
N ALA A 300 -2.20 8.82 16.31
CA ALA A 300 -2.16 10.28 16.43
C ALA A 300 -3.41 10.86 17.10
N SER A 301 -4.58 10.23 16.92
CA SER A 301 -5.84 10.68 17.53
C SER A 301 -5.94 10.35 19.01
N THR A 302 -5.18 9.37 19.49
CA THR A 302 -5.15 8.96 20.89
C THR A 302 -4.41 10.01 21.70
N SER A 303 -5.15 10.99 22.18
CA SER A 303 -4.61 12.10 22.98
C SER A 303 -4.15 11.54 24.35
N GLY A 304 -2.94 11.91 24.76
CA GLY A 304 -2.38 11.52 26.06
C GLY A 304 -3.26 11.92 27.25
N SER A 305 -4.08 12.96 27.11
CA SER A 305 -5.05 13.38 28.15
C SER A 305 -6.18 12.36 28.33
N THR A 306 -6.71 11.76 27.27
CA THR A 306 -7.76 10.75 27.33
C THR A 306 -7.21 9.47 27.96
N THR A 307 -6.02 9.07 27.58
CA THR A 307 -5.33 7.90 28.16
C THR A 307 -5.08 8.10 29.66
N ALA A 308 -4.57 9.27 30.07
CA ALA A 308 -4.35 9.59 31.48
C ALA A 308 -5.65 9.55 32.30
N LEU A 309 -6.77 10.08 31.75
CA LEU A 309 -8.08 10.01 32.39
C LEU A 309 -8.57 8.57 32.59
N ILE A 310 -8.41 7.73 31.55
CA ILE A 310 -8.79 6.31 31.62
C ILE A 310 -7.97 5.59 32.69
N PHE A 311 -6.65 5.80 32.73
CA PHE A 311 -5.79 5.21 33.76
C PHE A 311 -6.17 5.66 35.16
N LEU A 312 -6.47 6.97 35.35
CA LEU A 312 -6.94 7.50 36.63
C LEU A 312 -8.24 6.81 37.05
N LEU A 313 -9.18 6.66 36.14
CA LEU A 313 -10.49 6.05 36.40
C LEU A 313 -10.35 4.56 36.72
N CYS A 314 -9.51 3.83 36.00
CA CYS A 314 -9.15 2.44 36.32
C CYS A 314 -8.50 2.31 37.71
N PHE A 315 -7.58 3.23 38.04
CA PHE A 315 -6.92 3.24 39.33
C PHE A 315 -7.93 3.46 40.48
N VAL A 316 -8.83 4.41 40.37
CA VAL A 316 -9.90 4.67 41.32
C VAL A 316 -10.81 3.47 41.45
N PHE A 317 -11.20 2.86 40.32
CA PHE A 317 -12.05 1.66 40.33
C PHE A 317 -11.39 0.48 41.07
N VAL A 318 -10.13 0.19 40.76
CA VAL A 318 -9.35 -0.88 41.43
C VAL A 318 -9.21 -0.58 42.93
N TYR A 319 -8.92 0.66 43.30
CA TYR A 319 -8.85 1.08 44.70
C TYR A 319 -10.15 0.81 45.44
N LEU A 320 -11.30 1.22 44.88
CA LEU A 320 -12.62 1.01 45.47
C LEU A 320 -12.96 -0.49 45.60
N LEU A 321 -12.65 -1.27 44.57
CA LEU A 321 -12.86 -2.70 44.58
C LEU A 321 -12.03 -3.42 45.68
N LEU A 322 -10.75 -3.07 45.78
CA LEU A 322 -9.88 -3.58 46.81
C LEU A 322 -10.34 -3.13 48.23
N SER A 323 -10.81 -1.87 48.35
CA SER A 323 -11.35 -1.35 49.61
C SER A 323 -12.57 -2.13 50.08
N ALA A 324 -13.46 -2.48 49.15
CA ALA A 324 -14.63 -3.33 49.46
C ALA A 324 -14.22 -4.77 49.79
N GLN A 325 -13.20 -5.31 49.14
CA GLN A 325 -12.74 -6.70 49.37
C GLN A 325 -11.99 -6.85 50.70
N TYR A 326 -11.18 -5.86 51.08
CA TYR A 326 -10.41 -5.89 52.34
C TYR A 326 -11.12 -5.23 53.51
N GLU A 327 -12.33 -4.69 53.31
CA GLU A 327 -13.09 -3.94 54.34
C GLU A 327 -12.23 -2.85 55.02
N SER A 328 -11.31 -2.26 54.29
CA SER A 328 -10.33 -1.29 54.76
C SER A 328 -9.97 -0.27 53.69
N TYR A 329 -9.82 0.99 54.08
CA TYR A 329 -9.35 2.06 53.16
C TYR A 329 -7.81 2.18 53.12
N ILE A 330 -7.08 1.61 54.10
CA ILE A 330 -5.64 1.76 54.20
C ILE A 330 -4.90 0.60 53.49
N LEU A 331 -5.38 -0.62 53.64
CA LEU A 331 -4.75 -1.81 53.08
C LEU A 331 -4.61 -1.74 51.52
N PRO A 332 -5.63 -1.31 50.78
CA PRO A 332 -5.50 -1.16 49.34
C PRO A 332 -4.39 -0.20 48.87
N LEU A 333 -4.09 0.84 49.66
CA LEU A 333 -3.00 1.76 49.34
C LEU A 333 -1.63 1.06 49.37
N SER A 334 -1.41 0.16 50.30
CA SER A 334 -0.19 -0.62 50.37
C SER A 334 -0.01 -1.54 49.15
N VAL A 335 -1.10 -2.15 48.69
CA VAL A 335 -1.11 -2.99 47.48
C VAL A 335 -0.86 -2.17 46.27
N LEU A 336 -1.54 -1.03 46.10
CA LEU A 336 -1.39 -0.13 44.94
C LEU A 336 -0.01 0.50 44.88
N LEU A 337 0.62 0.81 46.03
CA LEU A 337 2.00 1.30 46.08
C LEU A 337 3.02 0.26 45.61
N SER A 338 2.72 -1.03 45.61
CA SER A 338 3.62 -2.06 45.05
C SER A 338 3.66 -2.04 43.50
N VAL A 339 2.58 -1.58 42.84
CA VAL A 339 2.48 -1.55 41.37
C VAL A 339 3.55 -0.67 40.72
N PRO A 340 3.83 0.58 41.16
CA PRO A 340 4.91 1.39 40.61
C PRO A 340 6.30 0.74 40.70
N PHE A 341 6.56 -0.03 41.77
CA PHE A 341 7.84 -0.77 41.90
C PHE A 341 7.93 -1.92 40.90
N GLY A 342 6.83 -2.62 40.65
CA GLY A 342 6.77 -3.65 39.61
C GLY A 342 7.00 -3.06 38.22
N LEU A 343 6.32 -1.95 37.89
CA LEU A 343 6.51 -1.23 36.63
C LEU A 343 7.94 -0.70 36.48
N MET A 344 8.49 -0.08 37.53
CA MET A 344 9.88 0.38 37.52
C MET A 344 10.86 -0.77 37.28
N GLY A 345 10.67 -1.91 37.92
CA GLY A 345 11.48 -3.12 37.73
C GLY A 345 11.42 -3.61 36.29
N SER A 346 10.22 -3.64 35.69
CA SER A 346 9.99 -4.00 34.29
C SER A 346 10.72 -3.06 33.33
N PHE A 347 10.60 -1.74 33.51
CA PHE A 347 11.31 -0.76 32.68
C PHE A 347 12.83 -0.83 32.83
N LEU A 348 13.32 -1.00 34.06
CA LEU A 348 14.76 -1.17 34.30
C LEU A 348 15.31 -2.45 33.66
N PHE A 349 14.53 -3.53 33.71
CA PHE A 349 14.91 -4.76 33.02
C PHE A 349 14.98 -4.58 31.50
N VAL A 350 13.97 -3.96 30.88
CA VAL A 350 13.95 -3.69 29.43
C VAL A 350 15.10 -2.77 29.03
N GLN A 351 15.37 -1.71 29.81
CA GLN A 351 16.51 -0.81 29.53
C GLN A 351 17.86 -1.53 29.70
N GLY A 352 17.99 -2.34 30.74
CA GLY A 352 19.20 -3.15 30.98
C GLY A 352 19.42 -4.15 29.84
N TRP A 353 18.35 -4.79 29.38
CA TRP A 353 18.40 -5.71 28.25
C TRP A 353 18.77 -5.00 26.95
N ALA A 354 18.18 -3.85 26.67
CA ALA A 354 18.52 -3.02 25.51
C ALA A 354 19.99 -2.54 25.55
N ALA A 355 20.51 -2.18 26.74
CA ALA A 355 21.89 -1.82 26.93
C ALA A 355 22.87 -2.99 26.65
N LEU A 356 22.49 -4.21 27.04
CA LEU A 356 23.23 -5.45 26.71
C LEU A 356 23.22 -5.71 25.19
N GLY A 357 22.13 -5.42 24.50
CA GLY A 357 22.00 -5.53 23.05
C GLY A 357 22.90 -4.56 22.26
N ASN A 358 23.36 -3.47 22.88
CA ASN A 358 24.33 -2.56 22.29
C ASN A 358 25.78 -3.08 22.34
N ILE A 359 26.05 -4.16 23.05
CA ILE A 359 27.35 -4.83 23.06
C ILE A 359 27.47 -5.68 21.79
N PRO A 360 28.48 -5.44 20.90
CA PRO A 360 28.56 -6.11 19.61
C PRO A 360 28.55 -7.65 19.70
N ALA A 361 29.15 -8.22 20.76
CA ALA A 361 29.20 -9.67 21.00
C ALA A 361 27.83 -10.28 21.40
N LEU A 362 26.94 -9.49 21.99
CA LEU A 362 25.63 -9.93 22.52
C LEU A 362 24.46 -9.53 21.62
N LYS A 363 24.67 -8.62 20.66
CA LYS A 363 23.65 -8.12 19.75
C LYS A 363 22.93 -9.23 18.96
N MET A 364 23.66 -10.32 18.69
CA MET A 364 23.14 -11.48 17.96
C MET A 364 22.26 -12.39 18.80
N ILE A 365 22.41 -12.37 20.13
CA ILE A 365 21.68 -13.22 21.11
C ILE A 365 20.51 -12.47 21.71
N VAL A 366 20.68 -11.18 21.99
CA VAL A 366 19.74 -10.37 22.76
C VAL A 366 18.64 -9.76 21.89
N GLY A 367 18.92 -9.59 20.59
CA GLY A 367 18.00 -8.88 19.69
C GLY A 367 17.79 -7.40 20.08
N THR A 368 17.07 -6.67 19.26
CA THR A 368 16.64 -5.29 19.58
C THR A 368 15.24 -5.32 20.18
N MET A 369 15.11 -5.22 21.48
CA MET A 369 13.82 -4.91 22.10
C MET A 369 13.52 -3.43 21.92
N SER A 370 12.56 -3.11 21.07
CA SER A 370 11.99 -1.76 21.00
C SER A 370 10.91 -1.62 22.06
N ASN A 371 10.92 -0.51 22.78
CA ASN A 371 9.89 -0.16 23.75
C ASN A 371 8.60 0.23 22.97
N ASN A 372 7.83 -0.75 22.59
CA ASN A 372 6.61 -0.57 21.81
C ASN A 372 5.40 -0.74 22.72
N ILE A 373 4.29 -0.05 22.41
CA ILE A 373 3.04 -0.06 23.18
C ILE A 373 2.47 -1.47 23.37
N TYR A 374 2.87 -2.41 22.49
CA TYR A 374 2.47 -3.83 22.56
C TYR A 374 3.35 -4.70 23.47
N MET A 375 4.40 -4.15 24.07
CA MET A 375 5.22 -4.82 25.10
C MET A 375 4.87 -4.38 26.53
N GLN A 376 3.96 -3.44 26.68
CA GLN A 376 3.41 -2.98 27.95
C GLN A 376 2.08 -3.69 28.26
#